data_3f65debe80e236d2610f2cd0e4e54252
#
_entry.id   3f65debe80e236d2610f2cd0e4e54252
#
_cell.length_a   1.000
_cell.length_b   1.000
_cell.length_c   1.000
_cell.angle_alpha   90.00
_cell.angle_beta   90.00
_cell.angle_gamma   90.00
#
_symmetry.space_group_name_H-M   'P 1'
#
loop_
_entity.id
_entity.type
_entity.pdbx_description
1 polymer ?
#
loop_
_entity_poly.entity_id
_entity_poly.type
_entity_poly.pdbx_seq_one_letter_code
_entity_poly.pdbx_strand_id
1 'polypeptide(L)'
;MVCDIVDQSWSATGQVEGQPPVITMSPQVLEAANSLREFLFQSVYEVQTARAETERARHVIRFLYQYFMENPDKLPSEYVSGDDVKRGVVDYIAGMTDNYALRLAEEHGALTLKHQGY
;
A
#
# COMPACT_ATOMS: atom_id res chain seq x y z
N MET A 1 22.65 -0.85 5.07
CA MET A 1 21.44 -1.04 5.91
C MET A 1 21.12 -2.51 6.14
N VAL A 2 21.02 -3.35 5.12
CA VAL A 2 20.70 -4.78 5.28
C VAL A 2 21.75 -5.52 6.12
N CYS A 3 23.03 -5.34 5.82
CA CYS A 3 24.11 -5.98 6.61
C CYS A 3 24.08 -5.53 8.07
N ASP A 4 23.81 -4.24 8.33
CA ASP A 4 23.69 -3.72 9.68
C ASP A 4 22.54 -4.36 10.45
N ILE A 5 21.37 -4.48 9.84
CA ILE A 5 20.19 -5.14 10.45
C ILE A 5 20.51 -6.59 10.79
N VAL A 6 21.15 -7.32 9.88
CA VAL A 6 21.52 -8.71 10.09
C VAL A 6 22.51 -8.83 11.25
N ASP A 7 23.57 -8.04 11.26
CA ASP A 7 24.61 -8.08 12.30
C ASP A 7 24.08 -7.67 13.68
N GLN A 8 23.30 -6.59 13.75
CA GLN A 8 22.71 -6.11 15.00
C GLN A 8 21.64 -7.06 15.54
N SER A 9 20.82 -7.62 14.67
CA SER A 9 19.79 -8.58 15.07
C SER A 9 20.38 -9.89 15.54
N TRP A 10 21.43 -10.37 14.88
CA TRP A 10 22.15 -11.57 15.28
C TRP A 10 22.81 -11.39 16.62
N SER A 11 23.48 -10.27 16.84
CA SER A 11 24.16 -9.94 18.11
C SER A 11 23.18 -9.78 19.27
N ALA A 12 22.00 -9.24 19.04
CA ALA A 12 20.97 -9.07 20.05
C ALA A 12 20.19 -10.37 20.36
N THR A 13 20.24 -11.34 19.45
CA THR A 13 19.52 -12.61 19.59
C THR A 13 20.39 -13.65 20.29
N GLY A 14 19.91 -14.24 21.35
CA GLY A 14 20.56 -15.37 22.01
C GLY A 14 21.70 -15.02 22.98
N GLN A 15 21.95 -13.76 23.28
CA GLN A 15 23.00 -13.35 24.23
C GLN A 15 22.59 -13.56 25.69
N VAL A 16 21.28 -13.61 25.97
CA VAL A 16 20.76 -13.89 27.32
C VAL A 16 19.67 -14.94 27.21
N GLU A 17 19.82 -16.03 27.93
CA GLU A 17 18.79 -17.06 28.00
C GLU A 17 17.48 -16.46 28.54
N GLY A 18 16.39 -16.69 27.82
CA GLY A 18 15.04 -16.24 28.20
C GLY A 18 14.62 -14.90 27.61
N GLN A 19 15.49 -14.20 26.86
CA GLN A 19 15.04 -13.01 26.09
C GLN A 19 14.57 -13.38 24.69
N PRO A 20 13.44 -12.76 24.21
CA PRO A 20 12.96 -13.02 22.87
C PRO A 20 13.94 -12.51 21.81
N PRO A 21 13.99 -13.15 20.62
CA PRO A 21 14.76 -12.65 19.51
C PRO A 21 14.33 -11.23 19.12
N VAL A 22 15.27 -10.35 18.79
CA VAL A 22 15.00 -8.97 18.43
C VAL A 22 15.59 -8.68 17.05
N ILE A 23 14.77 -8.06 16.19
CA ILE A 23 15.23 -7.50 14.93
C ILE A 23 15.49 -6.02 15.16
N THR A 24 16.72 -5.58 14.96
CA THR A 24 17.12 -4.21 15.27
C THR A 24 18.18 -3.69 14.31
N MET A 25 18.40 -2.39 14.34
CA MET A 25 19.48 -1.69 13.63
C MET A 25 20.41 -1.03 14.64
N SER A 26 21.66 -0.73 14.23
CA SER A 26 22.52 0.14 15.02
C SER A 26 21.88 1.54 15.14
N PRO A 27 22.15 2.28 16.25
CA PRO A 27 21.61 3.63 16.42
C PRO A 27 21.98 4.57 15.28
N GLN A 28 23.16 4.46 14.72
CA GLN A 28 23.64 5.29 13.60
C GLN A 28 22.84 5.04 12.32
N VAL A 29 22.60 3.78 11.98
CA VAL A 29 21.83 3.39 10.78
C VAL A 29 20.36 3.75 10.97
N LEU A 30 19.81 3.53 12.14
CA LEU A 30 18.42 3.91 12.46
C LEU A 30 18.20 5.40 12.32
N GLU A 31 19.11 6.24 12.83
CA GLU A 31 19.04 7.69 12.69
C GLU A 31 19.12 8.12 11.23
N ALA A 32 20.05 7.54 10.45
CA ALA A 32 20.19 7.81 9.03
C ALA A 32 18.92 7.40 8.25
N ALA A 33 18.35 6.25 8.55
CA ALA A 33 17.12 5.77 7.91
C ALA A 33 15.93 6.69 8.23
N ASN A 34 15.79 7.12 9.48
CA ASN A 34 14.74 8.03 9.90
C ASN A 34 14.89 9.42 9.27
N SER A 35 16.11 9.93 9.16
CA SER A 35 16.39 11.21 8.50
C SER A 35 16.06 11.16 7.01
N LEU A 36 16.42 10.08 6.33
CA LEU A 36 16.07 9.86 4.93
C LEU A 36 14.54 9.76 4.74
N ARG A 37 13.89 9.01 5.59
CA ARG A 37 12.43 8.86 5.57
C ARG A 37 11.73 10.20 5.73
N GLU A 38 12.14 11.00 6.71
CA GLU A 38 11.57 12.32 6.96
C GLU A 38 11.80 13.26 5.77
N PHE A 39 12.99 13.27 5.20
CA PHE A 39 13.32 14.02 3.99
C PHE A 39 12.41 13.62 2.82
N LEU A 40 12.21 12.33 2.59
CA LEU A 40 11.34 11.83 1.52
C LEU A 40 9.89 12.24 1.73
N PHE A 41 9.39 12.17 2.97
CA PHE A 41 8.03 12.62 3.27
C PHE A 41 7.84 14.11 3.00
N GLN A 42 8.78 14.95 3.41
CA GLN A 42 8.68 16.40 3.22
C GLN A 42 8.91 16.85 1.77
N SER A 43 9.85 16.21 1.07
CA SER A 43 10.31 16.69 -0.23
C SER A 43 9.67 15.99 -1.42
N VAL A 44 9.20 14.76 -1.25
CA VAL A 44 8.67 13.94 -2.34
C VAL A 44 7.20 13.60 -2.15
N TYR A 45 6.82 13.10 -0.98
CA TYR A 45 5.45 12.62 -0.77
C TYR A 45 4.43 13.71 -0.43
N GLU A 46 4.88 14.85 0.10
CA GLU A 46 4.01 15.97 0.47
C GLU A 46 3.90 17.09 -0.59
N VAL A 47 4.56 16.93 -1.73
CA VAL A 47 4.45 17.89 -2.84
C VAL A 47 3.02 17.88 -3.39
N GLN A 48 2.49 19.05 -3.77
CA GLN A 48 1.12 19.22 -4.25
C GLN A 48 0.75 18.25 -5.38
N THR A 49 1.68 17.95 -6.27
CA THR A 49 1.47 17.00 -7.36
C THR A 49 1.20 15.59 -6.82
N ALA A 50 1.98 15.17 -5.83
CA ALA A 50 1.78 13.88 -5.17
C ALA A 50 0.44 13.82 -4.41
N ARG A 51 -0.02 14.93 -3.83
CA ARG A 51 -1.33 15.01 -3.18
C ARG A 51 -2.47 14.83 -4.17
N ALA A 52 -2.41 15.48 -5.32
CA ALA A 52 -3.43 15.35 -6.36
C ALA A 52 -3.50 13.90 -6.88
N GLU A 53 -2.36 13.27 -7.12
CA GLU A 53 -2.31 11.86 -7.51
C GLU A 53 -2.82 10.93 -6.41
N THR A 54 -2.48 11.20 -5.16
CA THR A 54 -2.97 10.44 -4.02
C THR A 54 -4.49 10.53 -3.89
N GLU A 55 -5.07 11.71 -4.05
CA GLU A 55 -6.53 11.88 -3.99
C GLU A 55 -7.21 11.17 -5.16
N ARG A 56 -6.62 11.22 -6.36
CA ARG A 56 -7.12 10.46 -7.51
C ARG A 56 -7.08 8.95 -7.24
N ALA A 57 -5.98 8.44 -6.71
CA ALA A 57 -5.84 7.03 -6.35
C ALA A 57 -6.88 6.61 -5.31
N ARG A 58 -7.08 7.42 -4.28
CA ARG A 58 -8.11 7.17 -3.27
C ARG A 58 -9.52 7.13 -3.87
N HIS A 59 -9.80 8.05 -4.77
CA HIS A 59 -11.11 8.08 -5.46
C HIS A 59 -11.33 6.81 -6.28
N VAL A 60 -10.35 6.39 -7.04
CA VAL A 60 -10.40 5.15 -7.84
C VAL A 60 -10.63 3.93 -6.95
N ILE A 61 -9.86 3.80 -5.88
CA ILE A 61 -9.97 2.67 -4.95
C ILE A 61 -11.36 2.64 -4.28
N ARG A 62 -11.84 3.78 -3.80
CA ARG A 62 -13.18 3.88 -3.21
C ARG A 62 -14.28 3.51 -4.19
N PHE A 63 -14.15 3.99 -5.42
CA PHE A 63 -15.10 3.69 -6.48
C PHE A 63 -15.13 2.19 -6.79
N LEU A 64 -13.98 1.57 -6.99
CA LEU A 64 -13.87 0.13 -7.26
C LEU A 64 -14.41 -0.70 -6.09
N TYR A 65 -14.08 -0.31 -4.88
CA TYR A 65 -14.59 -0.98 -3.68
C TYR A 65 -16.12 -0.95 -3.65
N GLN A 66 -16.72 0.21 -3.81
CA GLN A 66 -18.17 0.38 -3.84
C GLN A 66 -18.81 -0.41 -4.98
N TYR A 67 -18.23 -0.31 -6.16
CA TYR A 67 -18.70 -1.02 -7.36
C TYR A 67 -18.76 -2.54 -7.13
N PHE A 68 -17.69 -3.13 -6.62
CA PHE A 68 -17.67 -4.57 -6.37
C PHE A 68 -18.49 -5.00 -5.14
N MET A 69 -18.67 -4.12 -4.17
CA MET A 69 -19.59 -4.39 -3.06
C MET A 69 -21.05 -4.43 -3.51
N GLU A 70 -21.41 -3.58 -4.47
CA GLU A 70 -22.75 -3.55 -5.05
C GLU A 70 -22.96 -4.64 -6.10
N ASN A 71 -21.88 -5.09 -6.74
CA ASN A 71 -21.91 -6.10 -7.80
C ASN A 71 -20.93 -7.26 -7.49
N PRO A 72 -21.19 -8.08 -6.48
CA PRO A 72 -20.28 -9.18 -6.12
C PRO A 72 -20.12 -10.23 -7.23
N ASP A 73 -21.10 -10.33 -8.12
CA ASP A 73 -21.09 -11.23 -9.28
C ASP A 73 -20.04 -10.86 -10.32
N LYS A 74 -19.52 -9.63 -10.28
CA LYS A 74 -18.44 -9.17 -11.15
C LYS A 74 -17.04 -9.54 -10.66
N LEU A 75 -16.92 -10.02 -9.41
CA LEU A 75 -15.67 -10.54 -8.90
C LEU A 75 -15.34 -11.89 -9.57
N PRO A 76 -14.05 -12.15 -9.85
CA PRO A 76 -13.62 -13.49 -10.25
C PRO A 76 -13.97 -14.52 -9.16
N SER A 77 -14.32 -15.73 -9.59
CA SER A 77 -14.78 -16.79 -8.69
C SER A 77 -13.78 -17.12 -7.56
N GLU A 78 -12.51 -16.90 -7.80
CA GLU A 78 -11.43 -17.11 -6.83
C GLU A 78 -11.61 -16.25 -5.57
N TYR A 79 -12.20 -15.06 -5.72
CA TYR A 79 -12.40 -14.08 -4.65
C TYR A 79 -13.79 -14.17 -4.00
N VAL A 80 -14.69 -14.93 -4.59
CA VAL A 80 -16.07 -15.09 -4.09
C VAL A 80 -16.23 -16.32 -3.20
N SER A 81 -15.27 -17.22 -3.18
CA SER A 81 -15.35 -18.53 -2.51
C SER A 81 -15.28 -18.48 -0.98
N GLY A 82 -15.22 -17.30 -0.37
CA GLY A 82 -15.24 -17.14 1.09
C GLY A 82 -16.57 -16.56 1.59
N ASP A 83 -16.84 -16.75 2.87
CA ASP A 83 -18.00 -16.18 3.52
C ASP A 83 -17.93 -14.64 3.67
N ASP A 84 -16.76 -14.05 3.43
CA ASP A 84 -16.53 -12.61 3.57
C ASP A 84 -16.31 -11.94 2.22
N VAL A 85 -17.39 -11.41 1.66
CA VAL A 85 -17.38 -10.66 0.39
C VAL A 85 -16.46 -9.43 0.46
N LYS A 86 -16.43 -8.75 1.60
CA LYS A 86 -15.57 -7.56 1.79
C LYS A 86 -14.11 -7.92 1.64
N ARG A 87 -13.70 -9.04 2.23
CA ARG A 87 -12.32 -9.53 2.11
C ARG A 87 -11.96 -9.86 0.67
N GLY A 88 -12.87 -10.53 -0.04
CA GLY A 88 -12.68 -10.84 -1.45
C GLY A 88 -12.52 -9.60 -2.32
N VAL A 89 -13.33 -8.57 -2.09
CA VAL A 89 -13.23 -7.28 -2.79
C VAL A 89 -11.87 -6.62 -2.52
N VAL A 90 -11.46 -6.54 -1.27
CA VAL A 90 -10.18 -5.93 -0.88
C VAL A 90 -9.00 -6.69 -1.50
N ASP A 91 -9.01 -8.01 -1.44
CA ASP A 91 -7.94 -8.84 -2.00
C ASP A 91 -7.85 -8.68 -3.52
N TYR A 92 -8.99 -8.59 -4.21
CA TYR A 92 -9.02 -8.38 -5.67
C TYR A 92 -8.43 -7.01 -6.05
N ILE A 93 -8.85 -5.94 -5.38
CA ILE A 93 -8.34 -4.58 -5.62
C ILE A 93 -6.84 -4.50 -5.29
N ALA A 94 -6.42 -5.10 -4.19
CA ALA A 94 -5.01 -5.10 -3.77
C ALA A 94 -4.08 -5.81 -4.77
N GLY A 95 -4.60 -6.80 -5.49
CA GLY A 95 -3.86 -7.51 -6.53
C GLY A 95 -3.79 -6.81 -7.88
N MET A 96 -4.45 -5.67 -8.06
CA MET A 96 -4.46 -4.94 -9.32
C MET A 96 -3.17 -4.14 -9.53
N THR A 97 -2.74 -4.03 -10.78
CA THR A 97 -1.75 -3.00 -11.17
C THR A 97 -2.45 -1.65 -11.27
N ASP A 98 -1.69 -0.57 -11.15
CA ASP A 98 -2.22 0.80 -11.25
C ASP A 98 -2.98 1.01 -12.57
N ASN A 99 -2.37 0.59 -13.68
CA ASN A 99 -2.99 0.72 -15.00
C ASN A 99 -4.28 -0.08 -15.13
N TYR A 100 -4.34 -1.27 -14.56
CA TYR A 100 -5.54 -2.09 -14.57
C TYR A 100 -6.67 -1.45 -13.75
N ALA A 101 -6.36 -0.98 -12.56
CA ALA A 101 -7.32 -0.31 -11.68
C ALA A 101 -7.90 0.95 -12.33
N LEU A 102 -7.05 1.78 -12.94
CA LEU A 102 -7.47 2.99 -13.66
C LEU A 102 -8.37 2.67 -14.83
N ARG A 103 -7.99 1.69 -15.65
CA ARG A 103 -8.80 1.26 -16.80
C ARG A 103 -10.16 0.75 -16.37
N LEU A 104 -10.19 -0.09 -15.36
CA LEU A 104 -11.43 -0.67 -14.84
C LEU A 104 -12.36 0.42 -14.29
N ALA A 105 -11.81 1.39 -13.57
CA ALA A 105 -12.56 2.53 -13.09
C ALA A 105 -13.12 3.40 -14.23
N GLU A 106 -12.33 3.60 -15.28
CA GLU A 106 -12.79 4.30 -16.49
C GLU A 106 -13.95 3.58 -17.19
N GLU A 107 -13.82 2.27 -17.37
CA GLU A 107 -14.85 1.44 -18.02
C GLU A 107 -16.18 1.48 -17.27
N HIS A 108 -16.15 1.63 -15.96
CA HIS A 108 -17.35 1.66 -15.12
C HIS A 108 -17.82 3.07 -14.75
N GLY A 109 -17.21 4.12 -15.30
CA GLY A 109 -17.68 5.49 -15.21
C GLY A 109 -17.09 6.34 -14.09
N ALA A 110 -16.11 5.87 -13.35
CA ALA A 110 -15.48 6.64 -12.28
C ALA A 110 -14.72 7.88 -12.78
N LEU A 111 -14.31 7.87 -14.03
CA LEU A 111 -13.46 8.90 -14.62
C LEU A 111 -14.15 9.70 -15.74
N THR A 112 -15.45 9.78 -15.72
CA THR A 112 -16.20 10.73 -16.56
C THR A 112 -15.77 12.19 -16.29
N LEU A 113 -15.00 12.42 -15.25
CA LEU A 113 -14.42 13.73 -14.91
C LEU A 113 -13.10 14.04 -15.63
N LYS A 114 -12.66 13.15 -16.53
CA LYS A 114 -11.37 13.33 -17.25
C LYS A 114 -11.36 14.48 -18.26
N HIS A 115 -12.49 15.04 -18.59
CA HIS A 115 -12.57 16.12 -19.58
C HIS A 115 -12.60 17.54 -19.01
N GLN A 116 -12.47 17.70 -17.70
CA GLN A 116 -12.45 19.04 -17.09
C GLN A 116 -11.10 19.48 -16.53
N GLY A 117 -10.01 18.79 -16.80
CA GLY A 117 -8.74 19.07 -16.16
C GLY A 117 -7.49 19.09 -17.03
N TYR A 118 -7.63 19.10 -18.34
CA TYR A 118 -6.52 19.30 -19.27
C TYR A 118 -6.94 20.15 -20.44
#